data_841c753650ebcc927f25718a0a98ca5d
#
_entry.id   841c753650ebcc927f25718a0a98ca5d
#
_cell.length_a   1.000
_cell.length_b   1.000
_cell.length_c   1.000
_cell.angle_alpha   90.00
_cell.angle_beta   90.00
_cell.angle_gamma   90.00
#
_symmetry.space_group_name_H-M   'P 1'
#
loop_
_entity.id
_entity.type
_entity.pdbx_description
1 polymer ?
#
loop_
_entity_poly.entity_id
_entity_poly.type
_entity_poly.pdbx_seq_one_letter_code
_entity_poly.pdbx_strand_id
1 'polypeptide(L)'
;MLRGPALYILLVLSGLWLFVLFANREPQGQSLNFSGFQSLVDEDRVKTATFLEGDQKIKGELSDGSGYEVAYPAAVQEKLTEDLQTKGVVVTVDPQKGSAILSFLFQLIPVVLIIGAFIWIMNQSQGAGGGRVMQFGKSRAKIVSKDQPKTTFTDVAGVDEAIEELQEVKEYLQNPAKFQAMGAKIPRGVLLFGPPGAGKTLLARAVAGEAGVPFYSISGSDFVEMFVGVGAARVRDLFEQAKTNAPAIVFIDEIDAVGRHRGAGLGGGHDEREQTLNQLLVEMDGFDQRTAVILMAATNRPDILDPALLRPGRFDRHVVIDRPDLEGRKGILRVHARGKPFDQTVALDTVAKRTPGFTGA
;
A
#
# COMPACT_ATOMS: atom_id res chain seq x y z
N MET A 1 12.13 -12.97 8.68
CA MET A 1 12.16 -14.28 9.34
C MET A 1 11.43 -15.28 8.46
N LEU A 2 12.17 -16.14 7.79
CA LEU A 2 11.63 -17.20 6.92
C LEU A 2 11.05 -18.32 7.80
N ARG A 3 9.79 -18.17 8.20
CA ARG A 3 9.03 -19.23 8.89
C ARG A 3 7.88 -19.65 7.95
N GLY A 4 8.10 -20.70 7.18
CA GLY A 4 7.06 -21.25 6.32
C GLY A 4 7.49 -22.56 5.67
N PRO A 5 6.57 -23.39 5.17
CA PRO A 5 6.85 -24.70 4.56
C PRO A 5 7.86 -24.62 3.40
N ALA A 6 8.02 -23.47 2.76
CA ALA A 6 8.98 -23.25 1.70
C ALA A 6 10.44 -23.37 2.15
N LEU A 7 10.79 -23.00 3.39
CA LEU A 7 12.13 -23.18 3.93
C LEU A 7 12.48 -24.68 4.04
N TYR A 8 11.53 -25.47 4.48
CA TYR A 8 11.69 -26.92 4.59
C TYR A 8 11.86 -27.58 3.22
N ILE A 9 11.08 -27.16 2.23
CA ILE A 9 11.20 -27.66 0.85
C ILE A 9 12.57 -27.30 0.27
N LEU A 10 13.06 -26.10 0.48
CA LEU A 10 14.37 -25.65 0.00
C LEU A 10 15.52 -26.39 0.69
N LEU A 11 15.41 -26.66 2.00
CA LEU A 11 16.34 -27.47 2.76
C LEU A 11 16.35 -28.93 2.30
N VAL A 12 15.18 -29.52 2.05
CA VAL A 12 15.07 -30.90 1.55
C VAL A 12 15.66 -31.01 0.14
N LEU A 13 15.36 -30.07 -0.77
CA LEU A 13 15.91 -30.08 -2.12
C LEU A 13 17.42 -29.81 -2.15
N SER A 14 17.93 -28.91 -1.31
CA SER A 14 19.38 -28.68 -1.18
C SER A 14 20.08 -29.87 -0.56
N GLY A 15 19.47 -30.54 0.43
CA GLY A 15 19.96 -31.79 1.00
C GLY A 15 20.00 -32.94 0.00
N LEU A 16 18.96 -33.09 -0.82
CA LEU A 16 18.89 -34.08 -1.88
C LEU A 16 19.95 -33.80 -2.96
N TRP A 17 20.15 -32.54 -3.33
CA TRP A 17 21.18 -32.14 -4.29
C TRP A 17 22.60 -32.40 -3.78
N LEU A 18 22.87 -32.07 -2.52
CA LEU A 18 24.13 -32.40 -1.85
C LEU A 18 24.33 -33.89 -1.76
N PHE A 19 23.29 -34.66 -1.44
CA PHE A 19 23.34 -36.12 -1.37
C PHE A 19 23.72 -36.72 -2.74
N VAL A 20 23.12 -36.26 -3.84
CA VAL A 20 23.44 -36.71 -5.20
C VAL A 20 24.89 -36.35 -5.59
N LEU A 21 25.38 -35.16 -5.20
CA LEU A 21 26.77 -34.75 -5.40
C LEU A 21 27.76 -35.62 -4.63
N PHE A 22 27.40 -36.06 -3.42
CA PHE A 22 28.26 -36.92 -2.61
C PHE A 22 28.16 -38.41 -2.99
N ALA A 23 26.96 -38.88 -3.38
CA ALA A 23 26.72 -40.26 -3.79
C ALA A 23 27.39 -40.62 -5.12
N ASN A 24 27.58 -39.67 -6.02
CA ASN A 24 28.26 -39.86 -7.30
C ASN A 24 29.78 -39.64 -7.24
N ARG A 25 30.38 -39.57 -6.04
CA ARG A 25 31.84 -39.61 -5.92
C ARG A 25 32.33 -41.04 -6.07
N GLU A 26 32.68 -41.44 -7.29
CA GLU A 26 33.49 -42.65 -7.50
C GLU A 26 34.80 -42.50 -6.76
N PRO A 27 35.33 -43.58 -6.14
CA PRO A 27 36.66 -43.58 -5.51
C PRO A 27 37.68 -43.17 -6.60
N GLN A 28 38.35 -42.03 -6.38
CA GLN A 28 39.38 -41.56 -7.28
C GLN A 28 40.53 -42.55 -7.23
N GLY A 29 40.69 -43.37 -8.27
CA GLY A 29 41.90 -44.15 -8.51
C GLY A 29 43.12 -43.23 -8.64
N GLN A 30 44.31 -43.73 -8.37
CA GLN A 30 45.56 -42.99 -8.58
C GLN A 30 45.63 -42.52 -10.04
N SER A 31 45.77 -41.21 -10.26
CA SER A 31 45.97 -40.68 -11.59
C SER A 31 47.43 -41.00 -12.03
N LEU A 32 47.54 -41.87 -12.99
CA LEU A 32 48.82 -42.22 -13.55
C LEU A 32 49.08 -41.46 -14.89
N ASN A 33 50.36 -41.16 -15.13
CA ASN A 33 50.75 -40.70 -16.46
C ASN A 33 50.85 -41.91 -17.44
N PHE A 34 50.72 -41.68 -18.71
CA PHE A 34 50.69 -42.73 -19.72
C PHE A 34 51.94 -43.64 -19.70
N SER A 35 53.13 -43.05 -19.52
CA SER A 35 54.39 -43.80 -19.42
C SER A 35 54.43 -44.68 -18.17
N GLY A 36 53.96 -44.20 -17.01
CA GLY A 36 53.86 -45.00 -15.80
C GLY A 36 52.90 -46.17 -15.94
N PHE A 37 51.77 -45.95 -16.66
CA PHE A 37 50.84 -47.02 -16.99
C PHE A 37 51.48 -48.10 -17.86
N GLN A 38 52.23 -47.68 -18.91
CA GLN A 38 52.94 -48.64 -19.74
C GLN A 38 53.94 -49.50 -18.96
N SER A 39 54.67 -48.91 -18.00
CA SER A 39 55.59 -49.68 -17.14
C SER A 39 54.83 -50.71 -16.29
N LEU A 40 53.63 -50.36 -15.77
CA LEU A 40 52.78 -51.28 -14.99
C LEU A 40 52.21 -52.42 -15.86
N VAL A 41 51.89 -52.12 -17.12
CA VAL A 41 51.49 -53.12 -18.10
C VAL A 41 52.67 -54.07 -18.43
N ASP A 42 53.89 -53.55 -18.54
CA ASP A 42 55.08 -54.36 -18.78
C ASP A 42 55.45 -55.23 -17.60
N GLU A 43 55.16 -54.82 -16.37
CA GLU A 43 55.36 -55.54 -15.16
C GLU A 43 54.22 -56.53 -14.82
N ASP A 44 53.22 -56.72 -15.68
CA ASP A 44 52.03 -57.57 -15.49
C ASP A 44 51.21 -57.24 -14.24
N ARG A 45 51.21 -55.96 -13.84
CA ARG A 45 50.53 -55.49 -12.64
C ARG A 45 49.15 -54.95 -12.89
N VAL A 46 48.66 -54.92 -14.14
CA VAL A 46 47.31 -54.46 -14.50
C VAL A 46 46.38 -55.65 -14.59
N LYS A 47 45.26 -55.62 -13.80
CA LYS A 47 44.28 -56.68 -13.73
C LYS A 47 43.10 -56.42 -14.68
N THR A 48 42.58 -55.22 -14.70
CA THR A 48 41.44 -54.81 -15.56
C THR A 48 41.71 -53.47 -16.19
N ALA A 49 41.23 -53.25 -17.41
CA ALA A 49 41.32 -51.97 -18.15
C ALA A 49 40.00 -51.68 -18.86
N THR A 50 39.29 -50.60 -18.43
CA THR A 50 38.06 -50.13 -19.08
C THR A 50 38.37 -48.86 -19.85
N PHE A 51 38.23 -48.91 -21.16
CA PHE A 51 38.39 -47.73 -22.02
C PHE A 51 37.12 -46.88 -22.01
N LEU A 52 37.25 -45.65 -21.59
CA LEU A 52 36.20 -44.62 -21.63
C LEU A 52 36.39 -43.79 -22.92
N GLU A 53 35.66 -44.12 -23.97
CA GLU A 53 35.89 -43.52 -25.31
C GLU A 53 35.61 -42.00 -25.33
N GLY A 54 34.61 -41.54 -24.62
CA GLY A 54 34.25 -40.12 -24.59
C GLY A 54 35.30 -39.24 -23.91
N ASP A 55 35.94 -39.74 -22.85
CA ASP A 55 36.90 -38.98 -22.04
C ASP A 55 38.35 -39.28 -22.43
N GLN A 56 38.61 -40.27 -23.36
CA GLN A 56 39.95 -40.77 -23.72
C GLN A 56 40.76 -41.16 -22.49
N LYS A 57 40.15 -41.90 -21.57
CA LYS A 57 40.73 -42.36 -20.33
C LYS A 57 40.59 -43.88 -20.21
N ILE A 58 41.53 -44.48 -19.51
CA ILE A 58 41.45 -45.88 -19.09
C ILE A 58 41.32 -45.89 -17.57
N LYS A 59 40.30 -46.56 -17.03
CA LYS A 59 40.14 -46.87 -15.62
C LYS A 59 40.24 -48.36 -15.42
N GLY A 60 40.82 -48.77 -14.30
CA GLY A 60 40.90 -50.18 -13.98
C GLY A 60 41.46 -50.43 -12.59
N GLU A 61 41.72 -51.73 -12.32
CA GLU A 61 42.33 -52.18 -11.08
C GLU A 61 43.69 -52.78 -11.36
N LEU A 62 44.63 -52.49 -10.48
CA LEU A 62 45.94 -53.15 -10.45
C LEU A 62 45.82 -54.47 -9.67
N SER A 63 46.87 -55.34 -9.79
CA SER A 63 46.95 -56.63 -9.12
C SER A 63 46.97 -56.54 -7.60
N ASP A 64 47.28 -55.37 -7.05
CA ASP A 64 47.25 -55.07 -5.59
C ASP A 64 45.87 -54.57 -5.11
N GLY A 65 44.87 -54.47 -6.02
CA GLY A 65 43.50 -53.99 -5.69
C GLY A 65 43.34 -52.48 -5.74
N SER A 66 44.38 -51.71 -6.02
CA SER A 66 44.26 -50.25 -6.17
C SER A 66 43.68 -49.85 -7.49
N GLY A 67 42.75 -48.86 -7.49
CA GLY A 67 42.17 -48.32 -8.71
C GLY A 67 43.11 -47.31 -9.39
N TYR A 68 43.18 -47.31 -10.72
CA TYR A 68 43.96 -46.33 -11.47
C TYR A 68 43.10 -45.64 -12.56
N GLU A 69 43.53 -44.43 -12.91
CA GLU A 69 42.97 -43.67 -14.04
C GLU A 69 44.15 -43.08 -14.87
N VAL A 70 44.13 -43.27 -16.18
CA VAL A 70 45.14 -42.74 -17.07
C VAL A 70 44.52 -42.21 -18.36
N ALA A 71 44.98 -41.05 -18.83
CA ALA A 71 44.61 -40.53 -20.15
C ALA A 71 45.49 -41.14 -21.22
N TYR A 72 44.89 -41.51 -22.36
CA TYR A 72 45.62 -42.06 -23.48
C TYR A 72 45.31 -41.29 -24.77
N PRO A 73 46.30 -41.17 -25.71
CA PRO A 73 46.05 -40.59 -27.02
C PRO A 73 45.26 -41.58 -27.90
N ALA A 74 44.20 -41.10 -28.55
CA ALA A 74 43.33 -41.95 -29.40
C ALA A 74 44.08 -42.77 -30.44
N ALA A 75 45.22 -42.27 -30.96
CA ALA A 75 46.03 -42.94 -31.94
C ALA A 75 46.68 -44.24 -31.48
N VAL A 76 46.78 -44.47 -30.17
CA VAL A 76 47.43 -45.66 -29.59
C VAL A 76 46.45 -46.68 -29.06
N GLN A 77 45.16 -46.42 -29.14
CA GLN A 77 44.10 -47.24 -28.52
C GLN A 77 44.14 -48.69 -29.04
N GLU A 78 44.23 -48.86 -30.35
CA GLU A 78 44.19 -50.16 -31.02
C GLU A 78 45.36 -51.02 -30.58
N LYS A 79 46.60 -50.46 -30.66
CA LYS A 79 47.82 -51.14 -30.23
C LYS A 79 47.83 -51.46 -28.75
N LEU A 80 47.40 -50.54 -27.95
CA LEU A 80 47.33 -50.71 -26.49
C LEU A 80 46.29 -51.78 -26.07
N THR A 81 45.20 -51.89 -26.79
CA THR A 81 44.19 -52.91 -26.59
C THR A 81 44.75 -54.30 -26.89
N GLU A 82 45.53 -54.44 -27.97
CA GLU A 82 46.19 -55.66 -28.38
C GLU A 82 47.28 -56.10 -27.36
N ASP A 83 48.09 -55.12 -26.91
CA ASP A 83 49.13 -55.36 -25.89
C ASP A 83 48.54 -55.83 -24.57
N LEU A 84 47.42 -55.22 -24.10
CA LEU A 84 46.74 -55.61 -22.88
C LEU A 84 46.08 -57.01 -22.98
N GLN A 85 45.50 -57.32 -24.12
CA GLN A 85 44.89 -58.64 -24.36
C GLN A 85 45.94 -59.75 -24.40
N THR A 86 47.07 -59.51 -25.02
CA THR A 86 48.19 -60.50 -25.07
C THR A 86 48.74 -60.80 -23.67
N LYS A 87 48.67 -59.86 -22.78
CA LYS A 87 49.09 -60.01 -21.36
C LYS A 87 47.96 -60.50 -20.43
N GLY A 88 46.81 -60.87 -21.00
CA GLY A 88 45.71 -61.48 -20.24
C GLY A 88 44.91 -60.50 -19.38
N VAL A 89 45.05 -59.22 -19.62
CA VAL A 89 44.24 -58.17 -18.95
C VAL A 89 42.81 -58.17 -19.44
N VAL A 90 41.84 -58.10 -18.55
CA VAL A 90 40.41 -58.00 -18.94
C VAL A 90 40.15 -56.61 -19.47
N VAL A 91 39.98 -56.49 -20.81
CA VAL A 91 39.69 -55.23 -21.46
C VAL A 91 38.19 -55.07 -21.71
N THR A 92 37.63 -53.96 -21.25
CA THR A 92 36.24 -53.56 -21.47
C THR A 92 36.23 -52.18 -22.13
N VAL A 93 35.30 -51.95 -23.04
CA VAL A 93 35.08 -50.64 -23.66
C VAL A 93 33.76 -50.12 -23.23
N ASP A 94 33.74 -48.96 -22.59
CA ASP A 94 32.54 -48.23 -22.25
C ASP A 94 32.38 -47.03 -23.23
N PRO A 95 31.40 -47.08 -24.15
CA PRO A 95 31.25 -46.03 -25.15
C PRO A 95 30.66 -44.74 -24.54
N GLN A 96 30.49 -44.68 -23.21
CA GLN A 96 29.93 -43.51 -22.51
C GLN A 96 28.72 -42.87 -23.19
N LYS A 97 27.85 -43.69 -23.79
CA LYS A 97 26.59 -43.22 -24.36
C LYS A 97 25.60 -42.83 -23.22
N GLY A 98 26.06 -42.00 -22.30
CA GLY A 98 25.21 -41.30 -21.38
C GLY A 98 24.26 -40.42 -22.18
N SER A 99 22.97 -40.55 -22.00
CA SER A 99 21.96 -39.74 -22.66
C SER A 99 22.28 -38.26 -22.41
N ALA A 100 22.87 -37.56 -23.41
CA ALA A 100 23.13 -36.12 -23.34
C ALA A 100 21.86 -35.33 -22.94
N ILE A 101 20.70 -35.87 -23.28
CA ILE A 101 19.38 -35.37 -22.90
C ILE A 101 19.18 -35.46 -21.39
N LEU A 102 19.57 -36.56 -20.74
CA LEU A 102 19.40 -36.74 -19.30
C LEU A 102 20.33 -35.77 -18.53
N SER A 103 21.58 -35.64 -18.95
CA SER A 103 22.52 -34.67 -18.35
C SER A 103 22.04 -33.23 -18.53
N PHE A 104 21.51 -32.87 -19.67
CA PHE A 104 20.92 -31.56 -19.96
C PHE A 104 19.68 -31.30 -19.09
N LEU A 105 18.81 -32.28 -18.91
CA LEU A 105 17.65 -32.18 -18.03
C LEU A 105 18.04 -31.97 -16.57
N PHE A 106 19.07 -32.69 -16.09
CA PHE A 106 19.60 -32.49 -14.73
C PHE A 106 20.19 -31.11 -14.54
N GLN A 107 20.82 -30.54 -15.55
CA GLN A 107 21.42 -29.20 -15.50
C GLN A 107 20.33 -28.08 -15.50
N LEU A 108 19.13 -28.36 -16.03
CA LEU A 108 17.99 -27.43 -16.01
C LEU A 108 17.28 -27.37 -14.66
N ILE A 109 17.39 -28.41 -13.82
CA ILE A 109 16.69 -28.45 -12.51
C ILE A 109 16.97 -27.20 -11.65
N PRO A 110 18.21 -26.75 -11.43
CA PRO A 110 18.47 -25.55 -10.63
C PRO A 110 17.84 -24.29 -11.24
N VAL A 111 17.82 -24.16 -12.54
CA VAL A 111 17.25 -23.01 -13.24
C VAL A 111 15.73 -22.98 -13.06
N VAL A 112 15.05 -24.11 -13.20
CA VAL A 112 13.60 -24.25 -12.97
C VAL A 112 13.25 -23.95 -11.52
N LEU A 113 14.07 -24.41 -10.57
CA LEU A 113 13.87 -24.12 -9.14
C LEU A 113 14.05 -22.63 -8.82
N ILE A 114 15.04 -21.97 -9.40
CA ILE A 114 15.26 -20.52 -9.22
C ILE A 114 14.08 -19.73 -9.81
N ILE A 115 13.63 -20.08 -11.01
CA ILE A 115 12.48 -19.44 -11.66
C ILE A 115 11.20 -19.68 -10.83
N GLY A 116 10.98 -20.92 -10.37
CA GLY A 116 9.84 -21.25 -9.52
C GLY A 116 9.85 -20.49 -8.20
N ALA A 117 11.02 -20.40 -7.54
CA ALA A 117 11.20 -19.62 -6.31
C ALA A 117 10.97 -18.11 -6.58
N PHE A 118 11.44 -17.57 -7.68
CA PHE A 118 11.25 -16.19 -8.08
C PHE A 118 9.76 -15.87 -8.31
N ILE A 119 9.06 -16.73 -9.09
CA ILE A 119 7.61 -16.60 -9.31
C ILE A 119 6.84 -16.71 -7.99
N TRP A 120 7.25 -17.63 -7.11
CA TRP A 120 6.62 -17.79 -5.81
C TRP A 120 6.83 -16.57 -4.90
N ILE A 121 8.04 -16.01 -4.83
CA ILE A 121 8.37 -14.76 -4.10
C ILE A 121 7.56 -13.59 -4.70
N MET A 122 7.46 -13.51 -6.02
CA MET A 122 6.71 -12.46 -6.71
C MET A 122 5.20 -12.56 -6.45
N ASN A 123 4.63 -13.77 -6.43
CA ASN A 123 3.23 -14.00 -6.04
C ASN A 123 2.98 -13.72 -4.56
N GLN A 124 3.93 -14.05 -3.69
CA GLN A 124 3.82 -13.76 -2.26
C GLN A 124 3.98 -12.26 -1.98
N SER A 125 4.82 -11.54 -2.73
CA SER A 125 4.96 -10.09 -2.62
C SER A 125 3.75 -9.34 -3.19
N GLN A 126 3.06 -9.87 -4.19
CA GLN A 126 1.79 -9.32 -4.68
C GLN A 126 0.65 -9.48 -3.67
N GLY A 127 0.62 -10.54 -2.86
CA GLY A 127 -0.34 -10.70 -1.77
C GLY A 127 -0.09 -9.84 -0.54
N ALA A 128 1.16 -9.49 -0.24
CA ALA A 128 1.53 -8.73 0.98
C ALA A 128 1.89 -7.27 0.72
N GLY A 129 2.32 -6.90 -0.49
CA GLY A 129 2.76 -5.54 -0.85
C GLY A 129 1.72 -4.74 -1.61
N GLY A 130 0.99 -5.36 -2.55
CA GLY A 130 -0.02 -4.68 -3.36
C GLY A 130 -1.22 -4.17 -2.53
N GLY A 131 -1.63 -4.91 -1.49
CA GLY A 131 -2.69 -4.49 -0.59
C GLY A 131 -2.32 -3.30 0.31
N ARG A 132 -1.05 -3.13 0.68
CA ARG A 132 -0.60 -1.99 1.49
C ARG A 132 -0.52 -0.70 0.70
N VAL A 133 -0.05 -0.72 -0.53
CA VAL A 133 -0.01 0.49 -1.37
C VAL A 133 -1.43 0.95 -1.73
N MET A 134 -2.37 0.04 -2.00
CA MET A 134 -3.79 0.39 -2.18
C MET A 134 -4.47 0.88 -0.88
N GLN A 135 -4.02 0.45 0.30
CA GLN A 135 -4.56 0.94 1.58
C GLN A 135 -4.13 2.38 1.90
N PHE A 136 -2.99 2.87 1.38
CA PHE A 136 -2.59 4.27 1.56
C PHE A 136 -3.51 5.26 0.84
N GLY A 137 -4.19 4.86 -0.22
CA GLY A 137 -5.15 5.68 -0.96
C GLY A 137 -6.56 5.74 -0.34
N LYS A 138 -6.87 4.88 0.64
CA LYS A 138 -8.19 4.93 1.29
C LYS A 138 -8.32 6.14 2.19
N SER A 139 -9.46 6.82 2.08
CA SER A 139 -9.80 7.96 2.92
C SER A 139 -9.76 7.56 4.41
N ARG A 140 -9.12 8.41 5.22
CA ARG A 140 -9.18 8.32 6.69
C ARG A 140 -10.37 9.09 7.27
N ALA A 141 -11.36 9.42 6.43
CA ALA A 141 -12.54 10.12 6.88
C ALA A 141 -13.19 9.40 8.08
N LYS A 142 -13.38 10.12 9.14
CA LYS A 142 -14.10 9.62 10.31
C LYS A 142 -15.59 9.70 10.02
N ILE A 143 -16.20 8.53 9.81
CA ILE A 143 -17.66 8.44 9.77
C ILE A 143 -18.16 8.58 11.20
N VAL A 144 -18.96 9.57 11.47
CA VAL A 144 -19.66 9.65 12.75
C VAL A 144 -20.76 8.59 12.71
N SER A 145 -20.53 7.47 13.44
CA SER A 145 -21.48 6.36 13.55
C SER A 145 -22.84 6.84 14.07
N LYS A 146 -23.92 6.19 13.63
CA LYS A 146 -25.29 6.44 14.17
C LYS A 146 -25.40 6.22 15.67
N ASP A 147 -24.46 5.48 16.26
CA ASP A 147 -24.44 5.15 17.71
C ASP A 147 -23.73 6.21 18.57
N GLN A 148 -23.14 7.26 17.97
CA GLN A 148 -22.57 8.36 18.72
C GLN A 148 -23.67 9.38 19.08
N PRO A 149 -23.58 10.07 20.27
CA PRO A 149 -24.51 11.12 20.64
C PRO A 149 -24.62 12.13 19.52
N LYS A 150 -25.81 12.31 18.98
CA LYS A 150 -26.04 13.26 17.89
C LYS A 150 -25.90 14.67 18.41
N THR A 151 -24.91 15.42 17.93
CA THR A 151 -24.79 16.86 18.10
C THR A 151 -25.94 17.53 17.35
N THR A 152 -26.68 18.39 18.03
CA THR A 152 -27.82 19.12 17.45
C THR A 152 -27.64 20.63 17.59
N PHE A 153 -28.51 21.43 16.99
CA PHE A 153 -28.47 22.89 17.16
C PHE A 153 -28.61 23.33 18.61
N THR A 154 -29.19 22.50 19.51
CA THR A 154 -29.26 22.78 20.93
C THR A 154 -27.90 22.75 21.65
N ASP A 155 -26.90 22.16 21.03
CA ASP A 155 -25.51 22.10 21.51
C ASP A 155 -24.64 23.23 20.98
N VAL A 156 -25.23 24.05 20.07
CA VAL A 156 -24.57 25.21 19.46
C VAL A 156 -25.22 26.48 20.01
N ALA A 157 -24.41 27.46 20.37
CA ALA A 157 -24.91 28.72 20.90
C ALA A 157 -24.07 29.90 20.38
N GLY A 158 -24.66 31.07 20.25
CA GLY A 158 -24.01 32.33 19.90
C GLY A 158 -23.63 32.45 18.40
N VAL A 159 -24.35 31.73 17.53
CA VAL A 159 -24.21 31.75 16.06
C VAL A 159 -25.59 31.59 15.41
N ASP A 160 -26.59 32.28 15.93
CA ASP A 160 -28.01 32.11 15.55
C ASP A 160 -28.23 32.43 14.06
N GLU A 161 -27.60 33.48 13.53
CA GLU A 161 -27.67 33.86 12.12
C GLU A 161 -27.11 32.74 11.23
N ALA A 162 -25.97 32.15 11.59
CA ALA A 162 -25.41 31.03 10.84
C ALA A 162 -26.32 29.79 10.90
N ILE A 163 -27.00 29.55 12.02
CA ILE A 163 -27.99 28.48 12.14
C ILE A 163 -29.16 28.72 11.19
N GLU A 164 -29.69 29.95 11.12
CA GLU A 164 -30.79 30.31 10.20
C GLU A 164 -30.41 30.06 8.75
N GLU A 165 -29.21 30.49 8.32
CA GLU A 165 -28.72 30.24 6.97
C GLU A 165 -28.59 28.75 6.64
N LEU A 166 -28.29 27.92 7.61
CA LEU A 166 -28.13 26.47 7.42
C LEU A 166 -29.43 25.66 7.60
N GLN A 167 -30.54 26.30 8.01
CA GLN A 167 -31.85 25.64 8.08
C GLN A 167 -32.29 25.09 6.73
N GLU A 168 -32.07 25.84 5.66
CA GLU A 168 -32.42 25.41 4.28
C GLU A 168 -31.64 24.16 3.88
N VAL A 169 -30.34 24.12 4.22
CA VAL A 169 -29.47 22.96 3.96
C VAL A 169 -29.98 21.73 4.72
N LYS A 170 -30.32 21.89 5.99
CA LYS A 170 -30.92 20.83 6.81
C LYS A 170 -32.23 20.31 6.20
N GLU A 171 -33.16 21.22 5.84
CA GLU A 171 -34.44 20.83 5.26
C GLU A 171 -34.28 20.07 3.94
N TYR A 172 -33.35 20.50 3.08
CA TYR A 172 -33.03 19.78 1.87
C TYR A 172 -32.55 18.35 2.14
N LEU A 173 -31.60 18.19 3.07
CA LEU A 173 -31.08 16.87 3.40
C LEU A 173 -32.15 15.96 4.02
N GLN A 174 -33.13 16.52 4.73
CA GLN A 174 -34.27 15.77 5.27
C GLN A 174 -35.27 15.35 4.18
N ASN A 175 -35.53 16.21 3.20
CA ASN A 175 -36.56 16.01 2.18
C ASN A 175 -36.08 16.42 0.77
N PRO A 176 -35.08 15.75 0.18
CA PRO A 176 -34.51 16.14 -1.13
C PRO A 176 -35.55 16.16 -2.26
N ALA A 177 -36.49 15.21 -2.23
CA ALA A 177 -37.54 15.09 -3.25
C ALA A 177 -38.48 16.32 -3.35
N LYS A 178 -38.78 16.97 -2.20
CA LYS A 178 -39.58 18.19 -2.15
C LYS A 178 -38.94 19.33 -2.93
N PHE A 179 -37.66 19.55 -2.72
CA PHE A 179 -36.89 20.61 -3.38
C PHE A 179 -36.69 20.34 -4.88
N GLN A 180 -36.45 19.08 -5.24
CA GLN A 180 -36.34 18.65 -6.64
C GLN A 180 -37.67 18.88 -7.40
N ALA A 181 -38.80 18.56 -6.77
CA ALA A 181 -40.12 18.77 -7.40
C ALA A 181 -40.44 20.26 -7.64
N MET A 182 -39.95 21.15 -6.77
CA MET A 182 -40.11 22.58 -6.91
C MET A 182 -39.11 23.23 -7.87
N GLY A 183 -38.13 22.48 -8.39
CA GLY A 183 -37.04 23.00 -9.23
C GLY A 183 -36.08 23.94 -8.50
N ALA A 184 -36.04 23.89 -7.18
CA ALA A 184 -35.17 24.75 -6.38
C ALA A 184 -33.68 24.41 -6.62
N LYS A 185 -32.89 25.46 -6.83
CA LYS A 185 -31.41 25.31 -6.92
C LYS A 185 -30.82 25.29 -5.50
N ILE A 186 -30.33 24.13 -5.09
CA ILE A 186 -29.73 23.96 -3.78
C ILE A 186 -28.23 24.17 -3.86
N PRO A 187 -27.63 24.84 -2.88
CA PRO A 187 -26.19 25.00 -2.82
C PRO A 187 -25.50 23.64 -2.75
N ARG A 188 -24.51 23.42 -3.62
CA ARG A 188 -23.71 22.19 -3.61
C ARG A 188 -22.65 22.20 -2.53
N GLY A 189 -22.17 23.40 -2.20
CA GLY A 189 -21.13 23.59 -1.21
C GLY A 189 -21.38 24.81 -0.35
N VAL A 190 -21.07 24.65 0.94
CA VAL A 190 -21.15 25.68 1.96
C VAL A 190 -19.77 25.90 2.55
N LEU A 191 -19.28 27.13 2.52
CA LEU A 191 -18.02 27.53 3.15
C LEU A 191 -18.31 28.22 4.47
N LEU A 192 -17.87 27.61 5.58
CA LEU A 192 -17.91 28.19 6.92
C LEU A 192 -16.58 28.90 7.18
N PHE A 193 -16.61 30.19 7.46
CA PHE A 193 -15.37 30.91 7.74
C PHE A 193 -15.52 31.87 8.92
N GLY A 194 -14.39 32.15 9.57
CA GLY A 194 -14.33 33.01 10.74
C GLY A 194 -13.16 32.67 11.66
N PRO A 195 -13.03 33.34 12.80
CA PRO A 195 -11.90 33.15 13.70
C PRO A 195 -11.79 31.72 14.22
N PRO A 196 -10.57 31.29 14.61
CA PRO A 196 -10.39 29.98 15.22
C PRO A 196 -11.20 29.86 16.53
N GLY A 197 -11.72 28.64 16.80
CA GLY A 197 -12.49 28.36 18.00
C GLY A 197 -13.95 28.87 17.99
N ALA A 198 -14.43 29.49 16.91
CA ALA A 198 -15.80 30.00 16.81
C ALA A 198 -16.88 28.90 16.66
N GLY A 199 -16.50 27.62 16.51
CA GLY A 199 -17.46 26.52 16.47
C GLY A 199 -17.83 26.01 15.07
N LYS A 200 -17.07 26.33 14.03
CA LYS A 200 -17.31 25.93 12.63
C LYS A 200 -17.54 24.42 12.47
N THR A 201 -16.65 23.62 12.98
CA THR A 201 -16.73 22.14 12.93
C THR A 201 -17.92 21.61 13.75
N LEU A 202 -18.22 22.25 14.89
CA LEU A 202 -19.36 21.89 15.74
C LEU A 202 -20.68 22.15 15.01
N LEU A 203 -20.80 23.32 14.38
CA LEU A 203 -21.99 23.72 13.61
C LEU A 203 -22.22 22.77 12.43
N ALA A 204 -21.20 22.44 11.64
CA ALA A 204 -21.32 21.48 10.53
C ALA A 204 -21.83 20.12 11.02
N ARG A 205 -21.32 19.65 12.16
CA ARG A 205 -21.77 18.40 12.79
C ARG A 205 -23.20 18.48 13.29
N ALA A 206 -23.60 19.64 13.83
CA ALA A 206 -24.97 19.88 14.26
C ALA A 206 -25.98 19.83 13.12
N VAL A 207 -25.63 20.40 11.95
CA VAL A 207 -26.48 20.30 10.74
C VAL A 207 -26.69 18.82 10.35
N ALA A 208 -25.66 18.02 10.36
CA ALA A 208 -25.77 16.60 10.04
C ALA A 208 -26.63 15.84 11.08
N GLY A 209 -26.47 16.16 12.36
CA GLY A 209 -27.24 15.57 13.44
C GLY A 209 -28.72 15.92 13.36
N GLU A 210 -29.04 17.19 13.09
CA GLU A 210 -30.42 17.65 12.90
C GLU A 210 -31.07 17.07 11.62
N ALA A 211 -30.28 16.95 10.54
CA ALA A 211 -30.76 16.33 9.31
C ALA A 211 -30.88 14.80 9.42
N GLY A 212 -30.20 14.18 10.38
CA GLY A 212 -30.18 12.72 10.56
C GLY A 212 -29.40 11.97 9.48
N VAL A 213 -28.42 12.63 8.84
CA VAL A 213 -27.63 12.10 7.74
C VAL A 213 -26.20 11.74 8.16
N PRO A 214 -25.51 10.84 7.45
CA PRO A 214 -24.10 10.53 7.66
C PRO A 214 -23.21 11.77 7.52
N PHE A 215 -22.21 11.87 8.40
CA PHE A 215 -21.24 12.95 8.43
C PHE A 215 -19.83 12.39 8.20
N TYR A 216 -19.21 12.72 7.08
CA TYR A 216 -17.87 12.34 6.70
C TYR A 216 -16.93 13.52 6.96
N SER A 217 -16.07 13.43 7.96
CA SER A 217 -15.16 14.52 8.32
C SER A 217 -13.72 14.16 8.04
N ILE A 218 -13.02 15.07 7.38
CA ILE A 218 -11.59 14.97 7.09
C ILE A 218 -10.93 16.34 7.26
N SER A 219 -9.66 16.39 7.64
CA SER A 219 -8.87 17.62 7.62
C SER A 219 -8.26 17.85 6.23
N GLY A 220 -8.20 19.09 5.77
CA GLY A 220 -7.47 19.46 4.56
C GLY A 220 -5.99 19.04 4.60
N SER A 221 -5.38 19.03 5.79
CA SER A 221 -4.03 18.55 6.00
C SER A 221 -3.86 17.05 5.71
N ASP A 222 -4.92 16.24 5.88
CA ASP A 222 -4.89 14.78 5.61
C ASP A 222 -4.77 14.48 4.10
N PHE A 223 -5.02 15.45 3.25
CA PHE A 223 -4.84 15.33 1.81
C PHE A 223 -3.44 15.67 1.34
N VAL A 224 -2.64 16.36 2.18
CA VAL A 224 -1.26 16.73 1.85
C VAL A 224 -0.32 15.63 2.29
N GLU A 225 0.13 14.83 1.33
CA GLU A 225 1.05 13.71 1.56
C GLU A 225 2.36 13.90 0.78
N MET A 226 3.39 13.14 1.13
CA MET A 226 4.68 13.20 0.40
C MET A 226 4.65 12.46 -0.95
N PHE A 227 3.62 11.63 -1.18
CA PHE A 227 3.51 10.83 -2.41
C PHE A 227 2.47 11.41 -3.35
N VAL A 228 2.88 11.73 -4.58
CA VAL A 228 2.03 12.30 -5.61
C VAL A 228 0.83 11.38 -5.92
N GLY A 229 -0.36 11.96 -5.94
CA GLY A 229 -1.61 11.27 -6.29
C GLY A 229 -2.35 10.59 -5.13
N VAL A 230 -1.76 10.47 -3.94
CA VAL A 230 -2.43 9.88 -2.78
C VAL A 230 -3.56 10.77 -2.28
N GLY A 231 -3.34 12.08 -2.20
CA GLY A 231 -4.36 13.05 -1.83
C GLY A 231 -5.57 13.03 -2.77
N ALA A 232 -5.33 13.02 -4.08
CA ALA A 232 -6.37 12.93 -5.10
C ALA A 232 -7.19 11.61 -5.01
N ALA A 233 -6.52 10.49 -4.71
CA ALA A 233 -7.20 9.22 -4.51
C ALA A 233 -8.09 9.23 -3.26
N ARG A 234 -7.65 9.86 -2.16
CA ARG A 234 -8.46 10.03 -0.94
C ARG A 234 -9.69 10.91 -1.17
N VAL A 235 -9.54 11.98 -1.94
CA VAL A 235 -10.69 12.81 -2.32
C VAL A 235 -11.72 11.95 -3.05
N ARG A 236 -11.32 11.19 -4.06
CA ARG A 236 -12.24 10.35 -4.84
C ARG A 236 -12.94 9.31 -3.96
N ASP A 237 -12.19 8.61 -3.11
CA ASP A 237 -12.74 7.59 -2.19
C ASP A 237 -13.76 8.21 -1.22
N LEU A 238 -13.45 9.38 -0.63
CA LEU A 238 -14.35 10.11 0.26
C LEU A 238 -15.68 10.46 -0.42
N PHE A 239 -15.62 11.00 -1.64
CA PHE A 239 -16.79 11.38 -2.39
C PHE A 239 -17.62 10.18 -2.86
N GLU A 240 -16.98 9.08 -3.23
CA GLU A 240 -17.62 7.82 -3.58
C GLU A 240 -18.39 7.22 -2.40
N GLN A 241 -17.76 7.21 -1.21
CA GLN A 241 -18.42 6.78 0.02
C GLN A 241 -19.64 7.64 0.36
N ALA A 242 -19.54 8.96 0.22
CA ALA A 242 -20.65 9.86 0.49
C ALA A 242 -21.80 9.67 -0.53
N LYS A 243 -21.48 9.51 -1.80
CA LYS A 243 -22.47 9.23 -2.88
C LYS A 243 -23.22 7.92 -2.62
N THR A 244 -22.51 6.89 -2.19
CA THR A 244 -23.09 5.57 -1.88
C THR A 244 -24.07 5.64 -0.70
N ASN A 245 -23.83 6.54 0.26
CA ASN A 245 -24.64 6.68 1.47
C ASN A 245 -25.47 7.98 1.48
N ALA A 246 -25.84 8.50 0.31
CA ALA A 246 -26.66 9.70 0.21
C ALA A 246 -28.09 9.45 0.77
N PRO A 247 -28.71 10.45 1.44
CA PRO A 247 -28.22 11.81 1.67
C PRO A 247 -27.09 11.87 2.71
N ALA A 248 -26.07 12.71 2.49
CA ALA A 248 -24.88 12.79 3.36
C ALA A 248 -24.25 14.19 3.35
N ILE A 249 -23.46 14.48 4.38
CA ILE A 249 -22.59 15.66 4.44
C ILE A 249 -21.13 15.20 4.39
N VAL A 250 -20.35 15.80 3.48
CA VAL A 250 -18.88 15.75 3.44
C VAL A 250 -18.37 17.04 4.06
N PHE A 251 -17.54 16.94 5.07
CA PHE A 251 -16.96 18.10 5.75
C PHE A 251 -15.44 18.09 5.66
N ILE A 252 -14.89 19.18 5.14
CA ILE A 252 -13.44 19.39 5.03
C ILE A 252 -13.05 20.52 5.97
N ASP A 253 -12.39 20.17 7.06
CA ASP A 253 -11.84 21.17 7.97
C ASP A 253 -10.50 21.71 7.44
N GLU A 254 -10.17 22.94 7.74
CA GLU A 254 -8.91 23.58 7.31
C GLU A 254 -8.68 23.44 5.79
N ILE A 255 -9.71 23.76 4.97
CA ILE A 255 -9.65 23.62 3.52
C ILE A 255 -8.50 24.42 2.90
N ASP A 256 -8.02 25.46 3.57
CA ASP A 256 -6.88 26.28 3.14
C ASP A 256 -5.56 25.50 3.08
N ALA A 257 -5.47 24.32 3.70
CA ALA A 257 -4.30 23.46 3.57
C ALA A 257 -4.10 22.97 2.11
N VAL A 258 -5.19 22.71 1.37
CA VAL A 258 -5.18 22.26 -0.04
C VAL A 258 -5.69 23.32 -1.01
N GLY A 259 -6.60 24.19 -0.56
CA GLY A 259 -7.28 25.19 -1.37
C GLY A 259 -6.56 26.53 -1.52
N ARG A 260 -5.29 26.62 -1.16
CA ARG A 260 -4.56 27.88 -1.22
C ARG A 260 -4.25 28.30 -2.65
N HIS A 261 -4.39 29.60 -2.93
CA HIS A 261 -4.03 30.23 -4.21
C HIS A 261 -2.59 29.92 -4.64
N ARG A 262 -2.35 29.76 -5.94
CA ARG A 262 -1.06 29.52 -6.59
C ARG A 262 -0.11 30.67 -6.30
N GLY A 263 0.92 30.43 -5.48
CA GLY A 263 2.04 31.34 -5.28
C GLY A 263 3.25 30.83 -6.05
N ALA A 264 4.07 31.73 -6.61
CA ALA A 264 5.32 31.40 -7.28
C ALA A 264 6.35 30.82 -6.28
N GLY A 265 6.24 29.54 -5.95
CA GLY A 265 7.16 28.81 -5.08
C GLY A 265 7.73 27.60 -5.80
N LEU A 266 9.06 27.58 -5.96
CA LEU A 266 9.84 26.46 -6.48
C LEU A 266 9.95 25.36 -5.40
N GLY A 267 9.15 24.27 -5.51
CA GLY A 267 9.30 23.12 -4.60
C GLY A 267 8.29 22.00 -4.86
N GLY A 268 8.72 20.74 -4.87
CA GLY A 268 7.95 19.53 -5.26
C GLY A 268 6.73 19.17 -4.40
N GLY A 269 6.43 19.93 -3.32
CA GLY A 269 5.19 19.76 -2.54
C GLY A 269 4.00 20.57 -3.10
N HIS A 270 4.22 21.36 -4.15
CA HIS A 270 3.14 22.15 -4.80
C HIS A 270 2.31 21.30 -5.77
N ASP A 271 2.94 20.36 -6.48
CA ASP A 271 2.31 19.55 -7.52
C ASP A 271 1.22 18.63 -6.93
N GLU A 272 1.47 18.09 -5.73
CA GLU A 272 0.48 17.22 -5.08
C GLU A 272 -0.75 17.98 -4.59
N ARG A 273 -0.54 19.16 -3.97
CA ARG A 273 -1.65 20.00 -3.53
C ARG A 273 -2.51 20.46 -4.71
N GLU A 274 -1.87 20.84 -5.81
CA GLU A 274 -2.57 21.25 -7.03
C GLU A 274 -3.35 20.09 -7.64
N GLN A 275 -2.77 18.89 -7.69
CA GLN A 275 -3.46 17.70 -8.17
C GLN A 275 -4.66 17.35 -7.28
N THR A 276 -4.51 17.45 -5.96
CA THR A 276 -5.58 17.21 -4.99
C THR A 276 -6.69 18.25 -5.11
N LEU A 277 -6.33 19.54 -5.24
CA LEU A 277 -7.29 20.60 -5.47
C LEU A 277 -8.07 20.38 -6.79
N ASN A 278 -7.37 20.06 -7.87
CA ASN A 278 -8.00 19.78 -9.15
C ASN A 278 -8.95 18.59 -9.06
N GLN A 279 -8.59 17.53 -8.33
CA GLN A 279 -9.48 16.40 -8.10
C GLN A 279 -10.70 16.80 -7.28
N LEU A 280 -10.54 17.65 -6.25
CA LEU A 280 -11.66 18.18 -5.48
C LEU A 280 -12.63 18.95 -6.36
N LEU A 281 -12.10 19.83 -7.22
CA LEU A 281 -12.91 20.60 -8.18
C LEU A 281 -13.67 19.68 -9.14
N VAL A 282 -13.03 18.63 -9.65
CA VAL A 282 -13.66 17.63 -10.53
C VAL A 282 -14.79 16.90 -9.80
N GLU A 283 -14.58 16.48 -8.55
CA GLU A 283 -15.62 15.79 -7.79
C GLU A 283 -16.81 16.72 -7.48
N MET A 284 -16.55 18.02 -7.18
CA MET A 284 -17.59 19.02 -6.95
C MET A 284 -18.40 19.28 -8.22
N ASP A 285 -17.75 19.42 -9.36
CA ASP A 285 -18.42 19.64 -10.65
C ASP A 285 -19.18 18.39 -11.12
N GLY A 286 -18.70 17.20 -10.73
CA GLY A 286 -19.32 15.90 -11.01
C GLY A 286 -20.53 15.53 -10.15
N PHE A 287 -20.97 16.38 -9.22
CA PHE A 287 -22.21 16.13 -8.51
C PHE A 287 -23.42 16.31 -9.43
N ASP A 288 -24.18 15.24 -9.61
CA ASP A 288 -25.51 15.33 -10.20
C ASP A 288 -26.44 16.06 -9.22
N GLN A 289 -27.33 16.88 -9.72
CA GLN A 289 -28.37 17.57 -8.92
C GLN A 289 -29.29 16.59 -8.17
N ARG A 290 -29.28 15.31 -8.58
CA ARG A 290 -30.04 14.23 -7.93
C ARG A 290 -29.32 13.61 -6.73
N THR A 291 -28.01 13.85 -6.60
CA THR A 291 -27.22 13.30 -5.50
C THR A 291 -27.36 14.22 -4.31
N ALA A 292 -28.11 13.81 -3.29
CA ALA A 292 -28.34 14.60 -2.08
C ALA A 292 -27.08 14.57 -1.16
N VAL A 293 -25.95 15.02 -1.68
CA VAL A 293 -24.69 15.18 -0.91
C VAL A 293 -24.34 16.66 -0.89
N ILE A 294 -24.12 17.20 0.31
CA ILE A 294 -23.68 18.58 0.52
C ILE A 294 -22.21 18.55 0.96
N LEU A 295 -21.38 19.34 0.29
CA LEU A 295 -20.02 19.59 0.71
C LEU A 295 -19.98 20.81 1.62
N MET A 296 -19.49 20.65 2.83
CA MET A 296 -19.19 21.75 3.74
C MET A 296 -17.70 21.88 3.93
N ALA A 297 -17.18 23.08 3.96
CA ALA A 297 -15.77 23.31 4.31
C ALA A 297 -15.62 24.38 5.37
N ALA A 298 -14.57 24.29 6.17
CA ALA A 298 -14.23 25.32 7.14
C ALA A 298 -12.83 25.88 6.90
N THR A 299 -12.69 27.19 7.09
CA THR A 299 -11.39 27.88 7.07
C THR A 299 -11.36 29.05 8.04
N ASN A 300 -10.16 29.36 8.54
CA ASN A 300 -9.92 30.59 9.29
C ASN A 300 -9.42 31.73 8.37
N ARG A 301 -9.11 31.39 7.09
CA ARG A 301 -8.49 32.33 6.16
C ARG A 301 -9.12 32.24 4.77
N PRO A 302 -10.32 32.81 4.58
CA PRO A 302 -10.98 32.78 3.29
C PRO A 302 -10.20 33.58 2.21
N ASP A 303 -9.37 34.54 2.63
CA ASP A 303 -8.53 35.41 1.78
C ASP A 303 -7.49 34.66 0.93
N ILE A 304 -7.03 33.51 1.38
CA ILE A 304 -6.00 32.75 0.69
C ILE A 304 -6.53 31.61 -0.19
N LEU A 305 -7.85 31.38 -0.19
CA LEU A 305 -8.46 30.33 -1.00
C LEU A 305 -8.38 30.63 -2.49
N ASP A 306 -8.21 29.59 -3.29
CA ASP A 306 -8.26 29.66 -4.75
C ASP A 306 -9.67 30.12 -5.19
N PRO A 307 -9.78 31.20 -6.00
CA PRO A 307 -11.07 31.69 -6.51
C PRO A 307 -11.88 30.62 -7.26
N ALA A 308 -11.23 29.58 -7.78
CA ALA A 308 -11.91 28.48 -8.42
C ALA A 308 -12.84 27.71 -7.47
N LEU A 309 -12.52 27.65 -6.18
CA LEU A 309 -13.37 27.02 -5.16
C LEU A 309 -14.66 27.82 -4.88
N LEU A 310 -14.59 29.14 -5.06
CA LEU A 310 -15.66 30.07 -4.71
C LEU A 310 -16.62 30.36 -5.89
N ARG A 311 -16.43 29.66 -7.03
CA ARG A 311 -17.30 29.81 -8.19
C ARG A 311 -18.67 29.18 -7.95
N PRO A 312 -19.74 29.74 -8.57
CA PRO A 312 -21.10 29.16 -8.54
C PRO A 312 -21.07 27.65 -8.91
N GLY A 313 -21.81 26.87 -8.16
CA GLY A 313 -21.86 25.40 -8.30
C GLY A 313 -20.79 24.65 -7.52
N ARG A 314 -19.96 25.37 -6.76
CA ARG A 314 -18.95 24.82 -5.83
C ARG A 314 -19.26 25.31 -4.42
N PHE A 315 -18.38 26.07 -3.75
CA PHE A 315 -18.74 26.74 -2.50
C PHE A 315 -19.49 28.03 -2.83
N ASP A 316 -20.75 27.92 -3.15
CA ASP A 316 -21.60 29.02 -3.58
C ASP A 316 -22.35 29.69 -2.42
N ARG A 317 -22.42 29.05 -1.26
CA ARG A 317 -22.91 29.66 -0.02
C ARG A 317 -21.77 29.89 0.96
N HIS A 318 -21.67 31.12 1.43
CA HIS A 318 -20.63 31.55 2.37
C HIS A 318 -21.29 31.98 3.68
N VAL A 319 -21.02 31.24 4.76
CA VAL A 319 -21.57 31.48 6.08
C VAL A 319 -20.49 31.99 7.01
N VAL A 320 -20.66 33.18 7.53
CA VAL A 320 -19.73 33.82 8.45
C VAL A 320 -20.03 33.36 9.87
N ILE A 321 -19.00 32.94 10.58
CA ILE A 321 -19.11 32.57 12.00
C ILE A 321 -18.21 33.49 12.79
N ASP A 322 -18.78 34.57 13.29
CA ASP A 322 -18.09 35.58 14.06
C ASP A 322 -17.85 35.19 15.52
N ARG A 323 -17.11 36.04 16.24
CA ARG A 323 -16.99 35.91 17.68
C ARG A 323 -18.33 36.17 18.35
N PRO A 324 -18.69 35.36 19.39
CA PRO A 324 -19.98 35.52 20.04
C PRO A 324 -20.06 36.87 20.77
N ASP A 325 -21.20 37.48 20.69
CA ASP A 325 -21.59 38.63 21.49
C ASP A 325 -21.77 38.25 22.98
N LEU A 326 -22.26 39.15 23.81
CA LEU A 326 -22.45 38.85 25.24
C LEU A 326 -23.46 37.72 25.47
N GLU A 327 -24.60 37.74 24.76
CA GLU A 327 -25.66 36.74 24.93
C GLU A 327 -25.18 35.38 24.34
N GLY A 328 -24.49 35.39 23.24
CA GLY A 328 -23.84 34.18 22.71
C GLY A 328 -22.84 33.56 23.68
N ARG A 329 -21.98 34.36 24.35
CA ARG A 329 -21.08 33.85 25.38
C ARG A 329 -21.82 33.27 26.58
N LYS A 330 -22.92 33.87 27.02
CA LYS A 330 -23.76 33.28 28.06
C LYS A 330 -24.32 31.92 27.60
N GLY A 331 -24.83 31.86 26.38
CA GLY A 331 -25.33 30.62 25.79
C GLY A 331 -24.26 29.53 25.74
N ILE A 332 -23.08 29.85 25.27
CA ILE A 332 -21.92 28.94 25.19
C ILE A 332 -21.55 28.44 26.61
N LEU A 333 -21.43 29.33 27.55
CA LEU A 333 -21.13 28.96 28.94
C LEU A 333 -22.19 28.01 29.53
N ARG A 334 -23.50 28.28 29.28
CA ARG A 334 -24.57 27.39 29.70
C ARG A 334 -24.48 26.00 29.05
N VAL A 335 -24.21 25.93 27.80
CA VAL A 335 -23.99 24.63 27.08
C VAL A 335 -22.83 23.85 27.70
N HIS A 336 -21.68 24.50 27.92
CA HIS A 336 -20.51 23.86 28.50
C HIS A 336 -20.66 23.53 30.00
N ALA A 337 -21.56 24.21 30.70
CA ALA A 337 -21.87 23.97 32.12
C ALA A 337 -22.80 22.76 32.34
N ARG A 338 -23.48 22.27 31.29
CA ARG A 338 -24.41 21.15 31.42
C ARG A 338 -23.75 19.94 32.08
N GLY A 339 -24.35 19.44 33.15
CA GLY A 339 -23.88 18.24 33.86
C GLY A 339 -22.58 18.42 34.66
N LYS A 340 -22.07 19.64 34.80
CA LYS A 340 -20.90 19.92 35.65
C LYS A 340 -21.32 20.48 37.02
N PRO A 341 -20.66 20.05 38.11
CA PRO A 341 -20.91 20.62 39.42
C PRO A 341 -20.30 22.02 39.52
N PHE A 342 -21.13 23.04 39.71
CA PHE A 342 -20.68 24.39 39.95
C PHE A 342 -21.06 24.78 41.39
N ASP A 343 -20.20 25.57 42.04
CA ASP A 343 -20.50 26.23 43.30
C ASP A 343 -21.62 27.25 43.07
N GLN A 344 -22.51 27.40 44.05
CA GLN A 344 -23.66 28.31 43.99
C GLN A 344 -23.25 29.79 43.84
N THR A 345 -22.01 30.13 44.20
CA THR A 345 -21.46 31.49 44.05
C THR A 345 -21.01 31.82 42.61
N VAL A 346 -20.91 30.83 41.72
CA VAL A 346 -20.47 31.04 40.34
C VAL A 346 -21.61 31.57 39.47
N ALA A 347 -21.58 32.86 39.17
CA ALA A 347 -22.51 33.50 38.25
C ALA A 347 -21.95 33.49 36.83
N LEU A 348 -22.43 32.55 35.96
CA LEU A 348 -21.99 32.43 34.57
C LEU A 348 -22.16 33.72 33.76
N ASP A 349 -23.20 34.49 34.06
CA ASP A 349 -23.44 35.80 33.44
C ASP A 349 -22.32 36.81 33.75
N THR A 350 -21.77 36.76 34.96
CA THR A 350 -20.61 37.60 35.35
C THR A 350 -19.35 37.15 34.60
N VAL A 351 -19.16 35.85 34.43
CA VAL A 351 -18.04 35.31 33.62
C VAL A 351 -18.15 35.78 32.17
N ALA A 352 -19.36 35.69 31.56
CA ALA A 352 -19.59 36.17 30.19
C ALA A 352 -19.27 37.67 30.01
N LYS A 353 -19.58 38.49 31.00
CA LYS A 353 -19.27 39.93 30.99
C LYS A 353 -17.75 40.20 31.04
N ARG A 354 -16.99 39.32 31.73
CA ARG A 354 -15.55 39.47 31.92
C ARG A 354 -14.70 38.84 30.81
N THR A 355 -15.32 38.18 29.82
CA THR A 355 -14.64 37.52 28.70
C THR A 355 -14.96 38.13 27.34
N PRO A 356 -14.85 39.47 27.14
CA PRO A 356 -15.04 40.06 25.82
C PRO A 356 -14.01 39.54 24.81
N GLY A 357 -14.51 39.19 23.61
CA GLY A 357 -13.64 38.70 22.53
C GLY A 357 -13.21 37.23 22.63
N PHE A 358 -13.62 36.51 23.66
CA PHE A 358 -13.38 35.07 23.79
C PHE A 358 -14.29 34.31 22.82
N THR A 359 -13.83 33.10 22.43
CA THR A 359 -14.57 32.16 21.58
C THR A 359 -15.01 30.96 22.39
N GLY A 360 -15.70 29.99 21.76
CA GLY A 360 -16.21 28.79 22.43
C GLY A 360 -15.15 27.73 22.75
N ALA A 361 -13.92 27.86 22.20
CA ALA A 361 -12.82 26.93 22.45
C ALA A 361 -11.92 27.34 23.62
#